data_8970d00dd5aca34bcc3d78ebf3b7880e
#
_entry.id   8970d00dd5aca34bcc3d78ebf3b7880e
#
_cell.length_a   1.000
_cell.length_b   1.000
_cell.length_c   1.000
_cell.angle_alpha   90.00
_cell.angle_beta   90.00
_cell.angle_gamma   90.00
#
_symmetry.space_group_name_H-M   'P 1'
#
loop_
_entity.id
_entity.type
_entity.pdbx_description
1 polymer ?
#
loop_
_entity_poly.entity_id
_entity_poly.type
_entity_poly.pdbx_seq_one_letter_code
_entity_poly.pdbx_strand_id
1 'polypeptide(L)'
;MNSFTEKTIKITVFLRDGEFGQGNNTVVYEGLPTQVNVSKTGEKDGCKADVVISNIKLDTARQMTMLAFRKLQTYNNIIVIEAGTKGQKLNNVFQGEIITAVPVIGDANLDFKIEARCGYYPNLIPTPPVSVQGETTVEKLMTQFAKEANYDFENRGITMSVVNSVFAGSPVQKAQQLATQVGIDLIIDNRKFIIQPYETEPKGTIPLISKESGLIGYPSYTNDGVECSALYNPDFDLGGYFELKTILPHASGIWKIAKLEHKLSAYVPNGTEWETHLSGVWVQESKKNAE
;
A
#
# COMPACT_ATOMS: atom_id res chain seq x y z
N MET A 1 -20.68 -8.80 10.22
CA MET A 1 -20.69 -9.05 11.70
C MET A 1 -19.31 -9.56 12.07
N ASN A 2 -18.43 -8.71 12.63
CA ASN A 2 -17.13 -9.17 13.09
C ASN A 2 -17.34 -9.89 14.42
N SER A 3 -17.51 -11.22 14.31
CA SER A 3 -17.47 -12.06 15.50
C SER A 3 -16.08 -11.95 16.16
N PHE A 4 -15.99 -12.32 17.41
CA PHE A 4 -14.76 -12.47 18.20
C PHE A 4 -13.85 -13.57 17.62
N THR A 5 -13.48 -13.47 16.33
CA THR A 5 -12.61 -14.42 15.66
C THR A 5 -11.17 -14.06 15.88
N GLU A 6 -10.34 -15.04 16.15
CA GLU A 6 -8.90 -14.87 16.30
C GLU A 6 -8.31 -14.28 15.00
N LYS A 7 -7.62 -13.15 15.12
CA LYS A 7 -6.95 -12.49 14.00
C LYS A 7 -5.53 -13.01 13.86
N THR A 8 -5.06 -13.09 12.63
CA THR A 8 -3.69 -13.49 12.33
C THR A 8 -3.06 -12.59 11.28
N ILE A 9 -1.76 -12.41 11.41
CA ILE A 9 -0.92 -11.71 10.45
C ILE A 9 0.16 -12.68 10.01
N LYS A 10 0.34 -12.77 8.71
CA LYS A 10 1.40 -13.56 8.08
C LYS A 10 2.36 -12.64 7.36
N ILE A 11 3.63 -12.74 7.70
CA ILE A 11 4.72 -11.98 7.08
C ILE A 11 5.57 -12.96 6.28
N THR A 12 5.72 -12.70 4.99
CA THR A 12 6.63 -13.46 4.12
C THR A 12 7.75 -12.55 3.65
N VAL A 13 9.00 -12.95 3.88
CA VAL A 13 10.20 -12.22 3.42
C VAL A 13 10.89 -13.05 2.37
N PHE A 14 11.16 -12.41 1.22
CA PHE A 14 11.91 -12.98 0.10
C PHE A 14 13.25 -12.28 -0.03
N LEU A 15 14.34 -13.05 -0.01
CA LEU A 15 15.68 -12.56 -0.32
C LEU A 15 15.94 -12.73 -1.82
N ARG A 16 16.44 -11.69 -2.46
CA ARG A 16 16.86 -11.79 -3.85
C ARG A 16 18.22 -12.52 -3.95
N ASP A 17 19.16 -12.06 -3.18
CA ASP A 17 20.53 -12.59 -3.16
C ASP A 17 20.85 -13.02 -1.73
N GLY A 18 20.65 -14.30 -1.41
CA GLY A 18 20.88 -14.85 -0.10
C GLY A 18 19.93 -15.99 0.25
N GLU A 19 20.27 -16.71 1.30
CA GLU A 19 19.52 -17.88 1.74
C GLU A 19 19.33 -17.83 3.26
N PHE A 20 18.14 -18.20 3.71
CA PHE A 20 17.83 -18.44 5.13
C PHE A 20 18.34 -19.80 5.64
N GLY A 21 19.18 -20.47 4.86
CA GLY A 21 19.68 -21.82 5.07
C GLY A 21 19.04 -22.85 4.14
N GLN A 22 19.80 -23.92 3.82
CA GLN A 22 19.37 -25.04 2.96
C GLN A 22 18.88 -24.64 1.55
N GLY A 23 19.38 -23.54 0.97
CA GLY A 23 18.98 -23.09 -0.36
C GLY A 23 17.62 -22.39 -0.40
N ASN A 24 17.03 -22.05 0.75
CA ASN A 24 15.73 -21.37 0.79
C ASN A 24 15.91 -19.86 0.94
N ASN A 25 15.39 -19.10 -0.03
CA ASN A 25 15.41 -17.63 -0.03
C ASN A 25 14.16 -16.99 0.59
N THR A 26 13.29 -17.78 1.18
CA THR A 26 11.99 -17.34 1.72
C THR A 26 11.84 -17.75 3.17
N VAL A 27 11.37 -16.84 4.01
CA VAL A 27 10.96 -17.12 5.39
C VAL A 27 9.54 -16.62 5.62
N VAL A 28 8.76 -17.39 6.37
CA VAL A 28 7.38 -17.08 6.73
C VAL A 28 7.26 -17.00 8.24
N TYR A 29 6.67 -15.91 8.73
CA TYR A 29 6.29 -15.71 10.13
C TYR A 29 4.77 -15.66 10.23
N GLU A 30 4.21 -16.55 11.01
CA GLU A 30 2.78 -16.59 11.33
C GLU A 30 2.62 -17.09 12.77
N GLY A 31 1.64 -16.57 13.50
CA GLY A 31 1.38 -16.97 14.88
C GLY A 31 2.35 -16.37 15.92
N LEU A 32 3.19 -15.40 15.53
CA LEU A 32 4.03 -14.61 16.45
C LEU A 32 3.35 -13.29 16.83
N PRO A 33 3.66 -12.72 18.00
CA PRO A 33 3.23 -11.36 18.32
C PRO A 33 3.75 -10.39 17.27
N THR A 34 2.81 -9.79 16.53
CA THR A 34 3.13 -8.96 15.36
C THR A 34 2.29 -7.69 15.39
N GLN A 35 2.94 -6.56 15.14
CA GLN A 35 2.32 -5.25 14.94
C GLN A 35 2.70 -4.74 13.55
N VAL A 36 1.72 -4.23 12.82
CA VAL A 36 1.88 -3.73 11.46
C VAL A 36 1.15 -2.40 11.35
N ASN A 37 1.88 -1.40 10.87
CA ASN A 37 1.32 -0.12 10.45
C ASN A 37 1.60 0.07 8.96
N VAL A 38 0.56 0.11 8.14
CA VAL A 38 0.66 0.32 6.68
C VAL A 38 0.00 1.63 6.33
N SER A 39 0.79 2.60 5.90
CA SER A 39 0.32 3.89 5.40
C SER A 39 0.39 3.92 3.88
N LYS A 40 -0.72 4.24 3.22
CA LYS A 40 -0.81 4.39 1.77
C LYS A 40 -1.29 5.79 1.45
N THR A 41 -0.52 6.50 0.63
CA THR A 41 -0.81 7.86 0.17
C THR A 41 -0.43 8.02 -1.29
N GLY A 42 -1.19 8.84 -2.03
CA GLY A 42 -0.86 9.23 -3.40
C GLY A 42 0.30 10.23 -3.52
N GLU A 43 0.84 10.72 -2.38
CA GLU A 43 1.93 11.68 -2.34
C GLU A 43 3.31 11.04 -2.59
N LYS A 44 4.38 11.86 -2.57
CA LYS A 44 5.77 11.43 -2.78
C LYS A 44 6.25 10.34 -1.83
N ASP A 45 5.69 10.27 -0.63
CA ASP A 45 6.03 9.25 0.37
C ASP A 45 5.51 7.86 -0.01
N GLY A 46 4.51 7.78 -0.89
CA GLY A 46 3.97 6.54 -1.42
C GLY A 46 3.40 5.62 -0.33
N CYS A 47 3.46 4.33 -0.62
CA CYS A 47 3.00 3.30 0.31
C CYS A 47 4.16 2.75 1.13
N LYS A 48 4.02 2.72 2.46
CA LYS A 48 5.03 2.22 3.41
C LYS A 48 4.40 1.28 4.43
N ALA A 49 5.21 0.38 4.95
CA ALA A 49 4.87 -0.48 6.07
C ALA A 49 5.96 -0.47 7.13
N ASP A 50 5.55 -0.31 8.38
CA ASP A 50 6.36 -0.49 9.58
C ASP A 50 5.87 -1.76 10.29
N VAL A 51 6.76 -2.73 10.50
CA VAL A 51 6.44 -4.03 11.08
C VAL A 51 7.30 -4.29 12.29
N VAL A 52 6.70 -4.77 13.36
CA VAL A 52 7.39 -5.27 14.55
C VAL A 52 6.96 -6.70 14.78
N ILE A 53 7.92 -7.63 14.79
CA ILE A 53 7.68 -9.05 15.09
C ILE A 53 8.48 -9.40 16.33
N SER A 54 7.80 -9.88 17.39
CA SER A 54 8.45 -10.28 18.63
C SER A 54 8.75 -11.78 18.65
N ASN A 55 9.76 -12.18 19.42
CA ASN A 55 10.15 -13.57 19.63
C ASN A 55 10.70 -14.30 18.38
N ILE A 56 11.33 -13.58 17.46
CA ILE A 56 12.07 -14.19 16.35
C ILE A 56 13.30 -14.91 16.85
N LYS A 57 13.66 -16.03 16.22
CA LYS A 57 14.94 -16.72 16.49
C LYS A 57 16.12 -15.82 16.13
N LEU A 58 17.11 -15.74 17.02
CA LEU A 58 18.28 -14.86 16.86
C LEU A 58 19.04 -15.12 15.55
N ASP A 59 19.16 -16.36 15.12
CA ASP A 59 19.89 -16.71 13.88
C ASP A 59 19.17 -16.16 12.64
N THR A 60 17.85 -16.22 12.61
CA THR A 60 17.06 -15.61 11.53
C THR A 60 17.13 -14.08 11.58
N ALA A 61 17.06 -13.49 12.78
CA ALA A 61 17.24 -12.06 12.96
C ALA A 61 18.61 -11.59 12.44
N ARG A 62 19.69 -12.34 12.71
CA ARG A 62 21.05 -12.06 12.20
C ARG A 62 21.10 -12.07 10.67
N GLN A 63 20.51 -13.07 10.02
CA GLN A 63 20.48 -13.15 8.56
C GLN A 63 19.73 -11.96 7.94
N MET A 64 18.58 -11.57 8.51
CA MET A 64 17.81 -10.42 8.07
C MET A 64 18.51 -9.08 8.35
N THR A 65 19.22 -8.96 9.48
CA THR A 65 19.97 -7.74 9.83
C THR A 65 21.13 -7.47 8.86
N MET A 66 21.79 -8.50 8.34
CA MET A 66 22.83 -8.33 7.30
C MET A 66 22.28 -7.67 6.03
N LEU A 67 20.99 -7.75 5.76
CA LEU A 67 20.32 -7.10 4.63
C LEU A 67 20.25 -5.58 4.82
N ALA A 68 20.00 -5.10 6.05
CA ALA A 68 19.82 -3.68 6.35
C ALA A 68 21.10 -2.85 6.22
N PHE A 69 22.25 -3.41 6.54
CA PHE A 69 23.54 -2.69 6.53
C PHE A 69 24.20 -2.60 5.15
N ARG A 70 23.76 -3.40 4.18
CA ARG A 70 24.31 -3.41 2.82
C ARG A 70 23.41 -2.68 1.83
N LYS A 71 23.05 -1.42 2.12
CA LYS A 71 22.12 -0.61 1.30
C LYS A 71 22.46 -0.59 -0.19
N LEU A 72 23.71 -0.72 -0.57
CA LEU A 72 24.16 -0.75 -1.98
C LEU A 72 24.16 -2.17 -2.60
N GLN A 73 23.98 -3.23 -1.80
CA GLN A 73 23.98 -4.61 -2.26
C GLN A 73 22.65 -5.35 -2.04
N THR A 74 21.76 -4.79 -1.23
CA THR A 74 20.46 -5.39 -0.89
C THR A 74 19.39 -4.92 -1.87
N TYR A 75 19.53 -5.33 -3.09
CA TYR A 75 18.54 -5.00 -4.10
C TYR A 75 17.34 -5.94 -3.98
N ASN A 76 16.16 -5.34 -3.74
CA ASN A 76 14.85 -5.98 -3.93
C ASN A 76 14.53 -7.17 -3.01
N ASN A 77 14.95 -7.14 -1.75
CA ASN A 77 14.32 -8.00 -0.77
C ASN A 77 12.89 -7.53 -0.56
N ILE A 78 11.95 -8.45 -0.67
CA ILE A 78 10.53 -8.15 -0.69
C ILE A 78 9.90 -8.65 0.59
N ILE A 79 9.01 -7.87 1.15
CA ILE A 79 8.10 -8.28 2.20
C ILE A 79 6.67 -8.34 1.64
N VAL A 80 5.94 -9.39 2.01
CA VAL A 80 4.50 -9.51 1.80
C VAL A 80 3.83 -9.63 3.15
N ILE A 81 2.83 -8.80 3.39
CA ILE A 81 2.04 -8.75 4.61
C ILE A 81 0.63 -9.16 4.27
N GLU A 82 0.18 -10.27 4.83
CA GLU A 82 -1.18 -10.78 4.70
C GLU A 82 -1.86 -10.77 6.07
N ALA A 83 -3.14 -10.39 6.12
CA ALA A 83 -3.89 -10.33 7.36
C ALA A 83 -5.33 -10.81 7.19
N GLY A 84 -5.91 -11.34 8.28
CA GLY A 84 -7.28 -11.84 8.25
C GLY A 84 -7.68 -12.63 9.50
N THR A 85 -8.68 -13.45 9.34
CA THR A 85 -9.16 -14.38 10.37
C THR A 85 -8.38 -15.68 10.28
N LYS A 86 -7.89 -16.17 11.41
CA LYS A 86 -7.17 -17.43 11.50
C LYS A 86 -8.00 -18.59 10.92
N GLY A 87 -7.34 -19.40 10.08
CA GLY A 87 -7.97 -20.52 9.40
C GLY A 87 -8.81 -20.16 8.17
N GLN A 88 -8.85 -18.88 7.78
CA GLN A 88 -9.46 -18.41 6.54
C GLN A 88 -8.39 -17.91 5.56
N LYS A 89 -8.80 -17.64 4.31
CA LYS A 89 -7.93 -16.98 3.34
C LYS A 89 -7.53 -15.59 3.86
N LEU A 90 -6.24 -15.33 3.93
CA LEU A 90 -5.72 -14.02 4.30
C LEU A 90 -5.73 -13.08 3.09
N ASN A 91 -5.90 -11.79 3.36
CA ASN A 91 -5.88 -10.75 2.33
C ASN A 91 -4.51 -10.07 2.32
N ASN A 92 -4.02 -9.72 1.14
CA ASN A 92 -2.80 -8.93 1.01
C ASN A 92 -3.07 -7.51 1.51
N VAL A 93 -2.26 -7.07 2.48
CA VAL A 93 -2.31 -5.72 3.06
C VAL A 93 -1.25 -4.84 2.42
N PHE A 94 -0.05 -5.41 2.22
CA PHE A 94 1.10 -4.70 1.70
C PHE A 94 2.10 -5.65 1.05
N GLN A 95 2.67 -5.19 -0.07
CA GLN A 95 3.81 -5.83 -0.70
C GLN A 95 4.79 -4.75 -1.18
N GLY A 96 6.04 -4.79 -0.71
CA GLY A 96 7.03 -3.78 -1.07
C GLY A 96 8.46 -4.22 -0.80
N GLU A 97 9.40 -3.30 -1.02
CA GLU A 97 10.83 -3.52 -0.81
C GLU A 97 11.20 -3.20 0.64
N ILE A 98 12.01 -4.08 1.25
CA ILE A 98 12.59 -3.85 2.58
C ILE A 98 13.69 -2.79 2.48
N ILE A 99 13.57 -1.74 3.30
CA ILE A 99 14.55 -0.65 3.41
C ILE A 99 15.48 -0.89 4.59
N THR A 100 14.88 -1.17 5.75
CA THR A 100 15.62 -1.49 6.97
C THR A 100 15.00 -2.70 7.65
N ALA A 101 15.84 -3.51 8.27
CA ALA A 101 15.41 -4.65 9.07
C ALA A 101 16.41 -4.83 10.21
N VAL A 102 16.03 -4.52 11.44
CA VAL A 102 16.93 -4.46 12.59
C VAL A 102 16.35 -5.15 13.82
N PRO A 103 17.17 -5.95 14.54
CA PRO A 103 16.78 -6.46 15.84
C PRO A 103 16.84 -5.34 16.88
N VAL A 104 15.85 -5.32 17.77
CA VAL A 104 15.82 -4.49 18.96
C VAL A 104 15.78 -5.41 20.16
N ILE A 105 16.89 -5.44 20.90
CA ILE A 105 17.03 -6.30 22.08
C ILE A 105 16.51 -5.51 23.28
N GLY A 106 15.39 -5.96 23.85
CA GLY A 106 14.86 -5.49 25.13
C GLY A 106 15.26 -6.42 26.27
N ASP A 107 14.84 -6.09 27.47
CA ASP A 107 15.21 -6.86 28.68
C ASP A 107 14.68 -8.31 28.67
N ALA A 108 13.54 -8.56 28.05
CA ALA A 108 12.89 -9.87 28.03
C ALA A 108 12.63 -10.43 26.64
N ASN A 109 12.60 -9.61 25.60
CA ASN A 109 12.18 -10.00 24.26
C ASN A 109 13.15 -9.51 23.19
N LEU A 110 13.27 -10.29 22.13
CA LEU A 110 13.90 -9.88 20.89
C LEU A 110 12.78 -9.44 19.93
N ASP A 111 12.68 -8.13 19.69
CA ASP A 111 11.83 -7.57 18.68
C ASP A 111 12.60 -7.38 17.38
N PHE A 112 11.93 -7.59 16.27
CA PHE A 112 12.50 -7.36 14.94
C PHE A 112 11.68 -6.31 14.22
N LYS A 113 12.31 -5.17 13.91
CA LYS A 113 11.66 -4.04 13.23
C LYS A 113 12.03 -4.04 11.76
N ILE A 114 11.02 -3.97 10.89
CA ILE A 114 11.18 -3.90 9.44
C ILE A 114 10.47 -2.64 8.95
N GLU A 115 11.18 -1.81 8.19
CA GLU A 115 10.61 -0.74 7.39
C GLU A 115 10.64 -1.16 5.91
N ALA A 116 9.50 -1.02 5.22
CA ALA A 116 9.38 -1.35 3.81
C ALA A 116 8.59 -0.26 3.06
N ARG A 117 8.85 -0.11 1.75
CA ARG A 117 8.15 0.85 0.88
C ARG A 117 7.88 0.25 -0.49
N CYS A 118 6.80 0.71 -1.13
CA CYS A 118 6.56 0.44 -2.55
C CYS A 118 7.33 1.43 -3.42
N GLY A 119 7.94 0.95 -4.49
CA GLY A 119 8.61 1.80 -5.47
C GLY A 119 9.95 2.38 -5.02
N TYR A 120 10.51 1.96 -3.90
CA TYR A 120 11.73 2.56 -3.36
C TYR A 120 12.92 2.39 -4.31
N TYR A 121 13.29 1.17 -4.64
CA TYR A 121 14.42 0.92 -5.55
C TYR A 121 14.13 1.34 -6.98
N PRO A 122 12.93 1.08 -7.56
CA PRO A 122 12.57 1.60 -8.88
C PRO A 122 12.57 3.12 -8.98
N ASN A 123 12.47 3.85 -7.86
CA ASN A 123 12.61 5.32 -7.84
C ASN A 123 14.06 5.78 -7.79
N LEU A 124 14.98 4.99 -7.24
CA LEU A 124 16.38 5.37 -7.08
C LEU A 124 17.26 5.06 -8.29
N ILE A 125 16.95 3.98 -9.03
CA ILE A 125 17.83 3.47 -10.09
C ILE A 125 17.34 4.00 -11.44
N PRO A 126 18.11 4.89 -12.11
CA PRO A 126 17.73 5.38 -13.42
C PRO A 126 17.82 4.27 -14.48
N THR A 127 16.94 4.35 -15.47
CA THR A 127 16.93 3.49 -16.64
C THR A 127 17.12 4.32 -17.92
N PRO A 128 17.44 3.74 -19.07
CA PRO A 128 17.61 4.50 -20.31
C PRO A 128 16.41 5.42 -20.59
N PRO A 129 16.63 6.64 -21.08
CA PRO A 129 15.55 7.54 -21.43
C PRO A 129 14.69 6.95 -22.55
N VAL A 130 13.39 7.25 -22.49
CA VAL A 130 12.42 6.83 -23.50
C VAL A 130 12.02 8.03 -24.34
N SER A 131 12.25 7.96 -25.66
CA SER A 131 11.85 8.98 -26.63
C SER A 131 10.73 8.43 -27.51
N VAL A 132 9.66 9.18 -27.60
CA VAL A 132 8.48 8.85 -28.43
C VAL A 132 8.48 9.78 -29.64
N GLN A 133 8.48 9.19 -30.83
CA GLN A 133 8.25 9.89 -32.10
C GLN A 133 6.83 9.59 -32.59
N GLY A 134 6.07 10.62 -32.87
CA GLY A 134 4.66 10.50 -33.21
C GLY A 134 3.78 10.26 -31.99
N GLU A 135 2.62 9.64 -32.21
CA GLU A 135 1.60 9.38 -31.20
C GLU A 135 1.80 8.03 -30.53
N THR A 136 1.65 7.99 -29.20
CA THR A 136 1.72 6.76 -28.40
C THR A 136 0.75 6.85 -27.22
N THR A 137 0.07 5.75 -26.92
CA THR A 137 -0.88 5.71 -25.80
C THR A 137 -0.16 5.75 -24.45
N VAL A 138 -0.79 6.42 -23.47
CA VAL A 138 -0.32 6.47 -22.07
C VAL A 138 -0.19 5.07 -21.49
N GLU A 139 -1.14 4.18 -21.77
CA GLU A 139 -1.13 2.79 -21.35
C GLU A 139 0.15 2.04 -21.76
N LYS A 140 0.56 2.18 -23.04
CA LYS A 140 1.77 1.52 -23.55
C LYS A 140 3.03 2.00 -22.83
N LEU A 141 3.15 3.30 -22.58
CA LEU A 141 4.30 3.88 -21.88
C LEU A 141 4.32 3.47 -20.40
N MET A 142 3.17 3.53 -19.73
CA MET A 142 3.07 3.10 -18.33
C MET A 142 3.37 1.62 -18.16
N THR A 143 2.90 0.77 -19.08
CA THR A 143 3.26 -0.66 -19.12
C THR A 143 4.77 -0.86 -19.26
N GLN A 144 5.42 -0.08 -20.11
CA GLN A 144 6.88 -0.13 -20.27
C GLN A 144 7.59 0.28 -18.97
N PHE A 145 7.18 1.39 -18.35
CA PHE A 145 7.80 1.88 -17.11
C PHE A 145 7.57 0.91 -15.94
N ALA A 146 6.40 0.32 -15.83
CA ALA A 146 6.11 -0.71 -14.83
C ALA A 146 7.01 -1.95 -15.04
N LYS A 147 7.18 -2.40 -16.30
CA LYS A 147 8.09 -3.51 -16.63
C LYS A 147 9.55 -3.18 -16.30
N GLU A 148 10.02 -1.96 -16.58
CA GLU A 148 11.36 -1.49 -16.17
C GLU A 148 11.55 -1.51 -14.65
N ALA A 149 10.48 -1.24 -13.89
CA ALA A 149 10.45 -1.33 -12.42
C ALA A 149 10.34 -2.78 -11.90
N ASN A 150 10.07 -3.75 -12.75
CA ASN A 150 9.66 -5.12 -12.40
C ASN A 150 8.39 -5.13 -11.53
N TYR A 151 7.39 -4.34 -11.97
CA TYR A 151 6.08 -4.16 -11.35
C TYR A 151 4.97 -4.54 -12.32
N ASP A 152 3.83 -4.93 -11.79
CA ASP A 152 2.60 -5.08 -12.56
C ASP A 152 2.02 -3.73 -12.97
N PHE A 153 1.10 -3.75 -13.92
CA PHE A 153 0.42 -2.55 -14.40
C PHE A 153 -1.10 -2.75 -14.44
N GLU A 154 -1.84 -1.72 -14.03
CA GLU A 154 -3.30 -1.68 -14.08
C GLU A 154 -3.78 -0.33 -14.61
N ASN A 155 -4.61 -0.37 -15.67
CA ASN A 155 -5.25 0.82 -16.24
C ASN A 155 -6.74 0.85 -15.85
N ARG A 156 -7.15 1.83 -15.06
CA ARG A 156 -8.53 2.04 -14.60
C ARG A 156 -9.31 3.04 -15.47
N GLY A 157 -9.08 2.98 -16.80
CA GLY A 157 -9.89 3.70 -17.77
C GLY A 157 -9.22 4.90 -18.45
N ILE A 158 -7.89 4.97 -18.50
CA ILE A 158 -7.15 5.97 -19.26
C ILE A 158 -6.99 5.52 -20.70
N THR A 159 -7.47 6.35 -21.65
CA THR A 159 -7.39 6.10 -23.11
C THR A 159 -6.59 7.18 -23.84
N MET A 160 -5.91 8.07 -23.10
CA MET A 160 -5.19 9.23 -23.63
C MET A 160 -3.90 8.81 -24.36
N SER A 161 -3.44 9.69 -25.25
CA SER A 161 -2.16 9.56 -25.96
C SER A 161 -1.27 10.77 -25.73
N VAL A 162 0.03 10.61 -25.92
CA VAL A 162 1.03 11.68 -25.95
C VAL A 162 1.77 11.67 -27.29
N VAL A 163 2.28 12.83 -27.69
CA VAL A 163 2.96 13.03 -28.97
C VAL A 163 4.35 13.61 -28.71
N ASN A 164 5.38 13.07 -29.40
CA ASN A 164 6.74 13.60 -29.41
C ASN A 164 7.31 13.92 -28.02
N SER A 165 7.16 13.00 -27.07
CA SER A 165 7.54 13.17 -25.68
C SER A 165 8.84 12.44 -25.34
N VAL A 166 9.58 12.95 -24.35
CA VAL A 166 10.81 12.35 -23.83
C VAL A 166 10.69 12.20 -22.33
N PHE A 167 10.98 11.01 -21.84
CA PHE A 167 10.95 10.68 -20.40
C PHE A 167 12.31 10.17 -19.95
N ALA A 168 12.87 10.77 -18.90
CA ALA A 168 14.19 10.43 -18.37
C ALA A 168 14.16 10.27 -16.85
N GLY A 169 15.10 9.48 -16.35
CA GLY A 169 15.22 9.18 -14.92
C GLY A 169 14.92 7.72 -14.60
N SER A 170 14.48 7.48 -13.38
CA SER A 170 14.05 6.15 -12.93
C SER A 170 12.66 5.79 -13.49
N PRO A 171 12.28 4.49 -13.48
CA PRO A 171 10.95 4.09 -13.93
C PRO A 171 9.80 4.81 -13.23
N VAL A 172 9.92 5.02 -11.90
CA VAL A 172 8.92 5.77 -11.12
C VAL A 172 8.88 7.23 -11.53
N GLN A 173 10.04 7.87 -11.72
CA GLN A 173 10.12 9.27 -12.17
C GLN A 173 9.52 9.46 -13.56
N LYS A 174 9.78 8.55 -14.50
CA LYS A 174 9.19 8.57 -15.84
C LYS A 174 7.66 8.44 -15.78
N ALA A 175 7.16 7.53 -14.95
CA ALA A 175 5.72 7.34 -14.74
C ALA A 175 5.07 8.59 -14.14
N GLN A 176 5.71 9.23 -13.16
CA GLN A 176 5.25 10.49 -12.55
C GLN A 176 5.26 11.64 -13.56
N GLN A 177 6.31 11.76 -14.38
CA GLN A 177 6.38 12.78 -15.45
C GLN A 177 5.21 12.61 -16.43
N LEU A 178 4.95 11.37 -16.88
CA LEU A 178 3.86 11.08 -17.78
C LEU A 178 2.48 11.35 -17.13
N ALA A 179 2.26 10.91 -15.91
CA ALA A 179 1.02 11.13 -15.18
C ALA A 179 0.74 12.63 -14.99
N THR A 180 1.75 13.42 -14.62
CA THR A 180 1.67 14.88 -14.48
C THR A 180 1.38 15.56 -15.82
N GLN A 181 2.05 15.12 -16.90
CA GLN A 181 1.88 15.69 -18.24
C GLN A 181 0.45 15.54 -18.77
N VAL A 182 -0.19 14.41 -18.49
CA VAL A 182 -1.55 14.12 -18.99
C VAL A 182 -2.65 14.37 -17.96
N GLY A 183 -2.31 14.74 -16.73
CA GLY A 183 -3.27 15.07 -15.68
C GLY A 183 -4.06 13.87 -15.19
N ILE A 184 -3.38 12.80 -14.75
CA ILE A 184 -4.00 11.59 -14.21
C ILE A 184 -3.39 11.20 -12.86
N ASP A 185 -4.13 10.43 -12.07
CA ASP A 185 -3.60 9.80 -10.86
C ASP A 185 -2.68 8.63 -11.22
N LEU A 186 -1.49 8.60 -10.60
CA LEU A 186 -0.61 7.45 -10.56
C LEU A 186 -0.51 6.95 -9.11
N ILE A 187 -0.91 5.72 -8.89
CA ILE A 187 -0.81 5.03 -7.60
C ILE A 187 0.23 3.91 -7.74
N ILE A 188 1.19 3.87 -6.82
CA ILE A 188 2.17 2.80 -6.74
C ILE A 188 1.91 2.04 -5.43
N ASP A 189 1.24 0.89 -5.55
CA ASP A 189 0.86 0.06 -4.40
C ASP A 189 1.05 -1.43 -4.72
N ASN A 190 1.44 -2.21 -3.73
CA ASN A 190 1.59 -3.66 -3.84
C ASN A 190 2.40 -4.10 -5.07
N ARG A 191 3.49 -3.38 -5.38
CA ARG A 191 4.35 -3.59 -6.57
C ARG A 191 3.59 -3.50 -7.90
N LYS A 192 2.62 -2.60 -7.96
CA LYS A 192 1.82 -2.35 -9.15
C LYS A 192 1.78 -0.84 -9.43
N PHE A 193 1.87 -0.47 -10.69
CA PHE A 193 1.54 0.87 -11.17
C PHE A 193 0.08 0.87 -11.58
N ILE A 194 -0.71 1.72 -10.96
CA ILE A 194 -2.14 1.89 -11.24
C ILE A 194 -2.35 3.29 -11.76
N ILE A 195 -3.01 3.44 -12.92
CA ILE A 195 -3.40 4.74 -13.46
C ILE A 195 -4.92 4.86 -13.51
N GLN A 196 -5.42 6.04 -13.14
CA GLN A 196 -6.84 6.34 -13.17
C GLN A 196 -7.07 7.85 -13.39
N PRO A 197 -8.27 8.27 -13.90
CA PRO A 197 -8.64 9.67 -13.91
C PRO A 197 -8.70 10.24 -12.49
N TYR A 198 -8.44 11.56 -12.33
CA TYR A 198 -8.62 12.23 -11.02
C TYR A 198 -10.06 12.11 -10.52
N GLU A 199 -11.01 12.28 -11.41
CA GLU A 199 -12.44 12.13 -11.13
C GLU A 199 -12.94 10.88 -11.85
N THR A 200 -13.33 9.88 -11.09
CA THR A 200 -13.96 8.66 -11.62
C THR A 200 -15.27 8.43 -10.90
N GLU A 201 -16.26 7.98 -11.62
CA GLU A 201 -17.46 7.45 -10.98
C GLU A 201 -17.09 6.15 -10.23
N PRO A 202 -17.59 5.97 -9.00
CA PRO A 202 -17.37 4.73 -8.26
C PRO A 202 -17.87 3.53 -9.07
N LYS A 203 -17.03 2.53 -9.25
CA LYS A 203 -17.39 1.28 -9.94
C LYS A 203 -17.40 0.12 -8.95
N GLY A 204 -18.40 -0.74 -9.04
CA GLY A 204 -18.52 -1.92 -8.20
C GLY A 204 -19.14 -1.65 -6.81
N THR A 205 -18.88 -2.54 -5.87
CA THR A 205 -19.39 -2.42 -4.49
C THR A 205 -18.54 -1.46 -3.69
N ILE A 206 -19.17 -0.40 -3.17
CA ILE A 206 -18.51 0.59 -2.32
C ILE A 206 -18.64 0.14 -0.87
N PRO A 207 -17.52 -0.02 -0.11
CA PRO A 207 -17.58 -0.36 1.30
C PRO A 207 -18.35 0.71 2.09
N LEU A 208 -19.32 0.27 2.90
CA LEU A 208 -20.11 1.14 3.77
C LEU A 208 -19.43 1.24 5.14
N ILE A 209 -19.22 2.47 5.60
CA ILE A 209 -18.76 2.79 6.96
C ILE A 209 -19.91 3.46 7.70
N SER A 210 -20.42 2.77 8.71
CA SER A 210 -21.48 3.27 9.60
C SER A 210 -21.26 2.74 11.01
N LYS A 211 -22.03 3.22 11.97
CA LYS A 211 -22.03 2.72 13.33
C LYS A 211 -22.23 1.20 13.40
N GLU A 212 -23.05 0.66 12.50
CA GLU A 212 -23.40 -0.76 12.42
C GLU A 212 -22.37 -1.59 11.63
N SER A 213 -21.61 -0.96 10.73
CA SER A 213 -20.63 -1.63 9.85
C SER A 213 -19.17 -1.41 10.25
N GLY A 214 -18.91 -0.79 11.41
CA GLY A 214 -17.57 -0.73 11.98
C GLY A 214 -16.93 0.64 12.03
N LEU A 215 -17.69 1.75 11.96
CA LEU A 215 -17.20 3.10 12.26
C LEU A 215 -16.73 3.15 13.72
N ILE A 216 -15.51 3.64 13.93
CA ILE A 216 -14.89 3.81 15.24
C ILE A 216 -14.91 5.31 15.58
N GLY A 217 -15.59 5.67 16.66
CA GLY A 217 -15.74 7.06 17.07
C GLY A 217 -16.62 7.89 16.13
N TYR A 218 -16.24 9.15 15.95
CA TYR A 218 -16.92 10.08 15.05
C TYR A 218 -15.95 10.58 13.98
N PRO A 219 -16.43 10.77 12.73
CA PRO A 219 -15.60 11.39 11.70
C PRO A 219 -15.26 12.84 12.08
N SER A 220 -14.20 13.36 11.48
CA SER A 220 -13.81 14.77 11.54
C SER A 220 -13.75 15.38 10.15
N TYR A 221 -13.91 16.70 10.06
CA TYR A 221 -13.75 17.43 8.81
C TYR A 221 -12.30 17.81 8.60
N THR A 222 -11.88 17.77 7.36
CA THR A 222 -10.62 18.35 6.88
C THR A 222 -10.94 19.49 5.90
N ASN A 223 -9.90 20.18 5.41
CA ASN A 223 -10.10 21.22 4.40
C ASN A 223 -10.67 20.67 3.09
N ASP A 224 -10.34 19.41 2.76
CA ASP A 224 -10.63 18.80 1.46
C ASP A 224 -11.70 17.69 1.57
N GLY A 225 -12.18 17.37 2.78
CA GLY A 225 -13.12 16.29 2.97
C GLY A 225 -13.32 15.83 4.41
N VAL A 226 -13.19 14.52 4.63
CA VAL A 226 -13.44 13.88 5.93
C VAL A 226 -12.34 12.91 6.33
N GLU A 227 -12.11 12.78 7.62
CA GLU A 227 -11.31 11.69 8.20
C GLU A 227 -12.19 10.84 9.11
N CYS A 228 -12.02 9.53 9.03
CA CYS A 228 -12.71 8.59 9.90
C CYS A 228 -11.84 7.35 10.19
N SER A 229 -12.17 6.68 11.28
CA SER A 229 -11.59 5.39 11.64
C SER A 229 -12.66 4.31 11.53
N ALA A 230 -12.29 3.18 10.97
CA ALA A 230 -13.18 2.03 10.82
C ALA A 230 -12.45 0.73 11.17
N LEU A 231 -13.20 -0.32 11.45
CA LEU A 231 -12.62 -1.66 11.51
C LEU A 231 -11.94 -1.98 10.17
N TYR A 232 -10.80 -2.66 10.25
CA TYR A 232 -10.07 -3.06 9.04
C TYR A 232 -10.98 -3.82 8.07
N ASN A 233 -10.99 -3.34 6.82
CA ASN A 233 -11.64 -3.99 5.70
C ASN A 233 -10.63 -4.04 4.54
N PRO A 234 -10.36 -5.23 3.98
CA PRO A 234 -9.43 -5.39 2.86
C PRO A 234 -9.86 -4.72 1.57
N ASP A 235 -11.14 -4.30 1.47
CA ASP A 235 -11.67 -3.59 0.30
C ASP A 235 -11.37 -2.09 0.31
N PHE A 236 -10.71 -1.57 1.35
CA PHE A 236 -10.23 -0.19 1.36
C PHE A 236 -8.91 -0.08 0.60
N ASP A 237 -8.98 0.46 -0.60
CA ASP A 237 -7.85 0.68 -1.49
C ASP A 237 -7.61 2.17 -1.73
N LEU A 238 -6.33 2.55 -1.87
CA LEU A 238 -5.94 3.91 -2.26
C LEU A 238 -6.53 4.27 -3.63
N GLY A 239 -7.17 5.44 -3.72
CA GLY A 239 -7.89 5.89 -4.92
C GLY A 239 -9.21 5.18 -5.16
N GLY A 240 -9.61 4.24 -4.29
CA GLY A 240 -10.96 3.66 -4.25
C GLY A 240 -11.96 4.58 -3.56
N TYR A 241 -13.13 4.04 -3.22
CA TYR A 241 -14.23 4.81 -2.62
C TYR A 241 -14.78 4.13 -1.38
N PHE A 242 -15.36 4.91 -0.47
CA PHE A 242 -16.19 4.42 0.63
C PHE A 242 -17.44 5.27 0.79
N GLU A 243 -18.53 4.68 1.23
CA GLU A 243 -19.74 5.37 1.64
C GLU A 243 -19.71 5.57 3.15
N LEU A 244 -19.81 6.81 3.61
CA LEU A 244 -19.89 7.14 5.03
C LEU A 244 -21.32 7.47 5.41
N LYS A 245 -21.85 6.80 6.45
CA LYS A 245 -23.12 7.14 7.10
C LYS A 245 -22.89 7.51 8.56
N THR A 246 -23.18 8.75 8.88
CA THR A 246 -22.94 9.32 10.22
C THR A 246 -24.03 10.34 10.57
N ILE A 247 -24.12 10.65 11.87
CA ILE A 247 -25.01 11.71 12.37
C ILE A 247 -24.44 13.11 12.14
N LEU A 248 -23.14 13.23 11.78
CA LEU A 248 -22.54 14.54 11.52
C LEU A 248 -23.11 15.13 10.23
N PRO A 249 -23.59 16.40 10.26
CA PRO A 249 -24.10 17.06 9.06
C PRO A 249 -23.06 17.08 7.93
N HIS A 250 -23.49 16.87 6.70
CA HIS A 250 -22.63 16.93 5.50
C HIS A 250 -21.42 15.97 5.44
N ALA A 251 -21.19 15.13 6.45
CA ALA A 251 -20.14 14.12 6.40
C ALA A 251 -20.60 12.81 5.75
N SER A 252 -21.92 12.54 5.73
CA SER A 252 -22.48 11.38 5.03
C SER A 252 -22.40 11.57 3.52
N GLY A 253 -21.98 10.52 2.81
CA GLY A 253 -21.84 10.51 1.35
C GLY A 253 -20.77 9.57 0.86
N ILE A 254 -20.46 9.64 -0.42
CA ILE A 254 -19.40 8.85 -1.06
C ILE A 254 -18.13 9.70 -1.14
N TRP A 255 -17.03 9.11 -0.67
CA TRP A 255 -15.73 9.76 -0.56
C TRP A 255 -14.66 8.94 -1.28
N LYS A 256 -13.76 9.61 -2.03
CA LYS A 256 -12.59 8.99 -2.63
C LYS A 256 -11.49 8.88 -1.58
N ILE A 257 -10.88 7.71 -1.43
CA ILE A 257 -9.80 7.46 -0.49
C ILE A 257 -8.51 8.13 -1.02
N ALA A 258 -8.11 9.23 -0.41
CA ALA A 258 -6.87 9.94 -0.73
C ALA A 258 -5.69 9.42 0.11
N LYS A 259 -5.97 8.95 1.32
CA LYS A 259 -4.99 8.35 2.24
C LYS A 259 -5.67 7.31 3.11
N LEU A 260 -4.95 6.25 3.41
CA LEU A 260 -5.37 5.28 4.42
C LEU A 260 -4.18 4.80 5.25
N GLU A 261 -4.46 4.39 6.48
CA GLU A 261 -3.51 3.81 7.41
C GLU A 261 -4.14 2.60 8.09
N HIS A 262 -3.60 1.40 7.84
CA HIS A 262 -4.01 0.19 8.53
C HIS A 262 -3.14 -0.02 9.76
N LYS A 263 -3.74 -0.12 10.94
CA LYS A 263 -3.10 -0.51 12.19
C LYS A 263 -3.59 -1.89 12.59
N LEU A 264 -2.71 -2.87 12.45
CA LEU A 264 -3.04 -4.27 12.67
C LEU A 264 -2.09 -4.87 13.69
N SER A 265 -2.62 -5.60 14.66
CA SER A 265 -1.80 -6.35 15.61
C SER A 265 -2.42 -7.72 15.90
N ALA A 266 -1.59 -8.73 16.04
CA ALA A 266 -2.00 -10.07 16.37
C ALA A 266 -1.08 -10.68 17.43
N TYR A 267 -1.66 -11.45 18.35
CA TYR A 267 -0.95 -12.15 19.43
C TYR A 267 -0.16 -11.25 20.40
N VAL A 268 -0.44 -9.95 20.43
CA VAL A 268 0.21 -9.00 21.36
C VAL A 268 -0.46 -8.99 22.72
N PRO A 269 0.31 -8.81 23.85
CA PRO A 269 -0.23 -8.95 25.20
C PRO A 269 -1.28 -7.89 25.58
N ASN A 270 -1.19 -6.66 25.04
CA ASN A 270 -1.94 -5.50 25.49
C ASN A 270 -3.11 -5.08 24.60
N GLY A 271 -3.69 -6.03 23.88
CA GLY A 271 -4.83 -5.76 23.01
C GLY A 271 -4.47 -5.78 21.53
N THR A 272 -5.50 -5.91 20.71
CA THR A 272 -5.40 -6.06 19.28
C THR A 272 -5.93 -4.81 18.62
N GLU A 273 -5.07 -4.04 17.95
CA GLU A 273 -5.51 -3.04 16.99
C GLU A 273 -5.90 -3.75 15.70
N TRP A 274 -7.04 -3.43 15.14
CA TRP A 274 -7.52 -4.02 13.88
C TRP A 274 -8.40 -3.01 13.16
N GLU A 275 -7.79 -1.89 12.80
CA GLU A 275 -8.50 -0.72 12.31
C GLU A 275 -7.80 -0.07 11.11
N THR A 276 -8.57 0.75 10.40
CA THR A 276 -8.11 1.58 9.29
C THR A 276 -8.53 3.01 9.53
N HIS A 277 -7.58 3.93 9.48
CA HIS A 277 -7.83 5.36 9.40
C HIS A 277 -7.90 5.76 7.94
N LEU A 278 -8.92 6.51 7.55
CA LEU A 278 -9.20 6.91 6.19
C LEU A 278 -9.30 8.43 6.09
N SER A 279 -8.67 9.00 5.09
CA SER A 279 -8.88 10.39 4.66
C SER A 279 -9.57 10.36 3.30
N GLY A 280 -10.81 10.82 3.28
CA GLY A 280 -11.67 10.89 2.11
C GLY A 280 -11.74 12.31 1.56
N VAL A 281 -11.59 12.45 0.24
CA VAL A 281 -11.77 13.72 -0.46
C VAL A 281 -13.10 13.71 -1.20
N TRP A 282 -13.71 14.90 -1.30
CA TRP A 282 -14.97 15.06 -2.01
C TRP A 282 -14.78 14.78 -3.50
N VAL A 283 -15.67 13.97 -4.07
CA VAL A 283 -15.79 13.80 -5.52
C VAL A 283 -16.98 14.64 -5.98
N GLN A 284 -16.74 15.62 -6.85
CA GLN A 284 -17.85 16.31 -7.48
C GLN A 284 -18.66 15.29 -8.27
N GLU A 285 -19.91 15.05 -7.87
CA GLU A 285 -20.87 14.37 -8.74
C GLU A 285 -20.91 15.17 -10.04
N SER A 286 -20.49 14.54 -11.14
CA SER A 286 -20.79 15.08 -12.46
C SER A 286 -22.28 15.34 -12.49
N LYS A 287 -22.69 16.61 -12.63
CA LYS A 287 -24.08 17.02 -12.69
C LYS A 287 -24.77 16.14 -13.72
N LYS A 288 -25.43 15.08 -13.28
CA LYS A 288 -26.49 14.46 -14.05
C LYS A 288 -27.60 15.52 -14.12
N ASN A 289 -27.71 16.08 -15.31
CA ASN A 289 -28.72 16.97 -15.78
C ASN A 289 -30.03 16.89 -14.98
N ALA A 290 -30.34 18.00 -14.29
CA ALA A 290 -31.71 18.35 -14.01
C ALA A 290 -32.39 18.66 -15.36
N GLU A 291 -33.11 17.73 -15.91
CA GLU A 291 -34.25 17.91 -16.78
C GLU A 291 -35.51 17.45 -16.07
#